data_c9196b5d2969b1c6def9b8a64c4aaa11
#
_entry.id   c9196b5d2969b1c6def9b8a64c4aaa11
#
_cell.length_a   1.000
_cell.length_b   1.000
_cell.length_c   1.000
_cell.angle_alpha   90.00
_cell.angle_beta   90.00
_cell.angle_gamma   90.00
#
_symmetry.space_group_name_H-M   'P 1'
#
loop_
_entity.id
_entity.type
_entity.pdbx_description
1 polymer ?
#
loop_
_entity_poly.entity_id
_entity_poly.type
_entity_poly.pdbx_seq_one_letter_code
_entity_poly.pdbx_strand_id
1 'polypeptide(L)'
;MILQEAISTYLAYCIEQKTLSPKTTKAYQIDLQQFAEFTRNKYDRENIRKYITQLHKQFKPKTAKRKIAALKAFTHYLMVQDIIDINPFDKIDASFREPIMLPKTIPFNIISAILASAYGSMKHCRTEYSRNCALRDIAVLETLFATGARVSEICTLTPDAIDLENHMLKIFGKGSKERIIQIENLDVLKALKNYSSVFQDDISCAGFFFVNKLKHRLSEQSVRAMINRYVT
;
A
#
# COMPACT_ATOMS: atom_id res chain seq x y z
N MET A 1 -24.78 10.60 -23.21
CA MET A 1 -24.20 10.13 -21.92
C MET A 1 -23.55 11.30 -21.21
N ILE A 2 -23.94 11.57 -19.98
CA ILE A 2 -23.25 12.54 -19.11
C ILE A 2 -22.09 11.79 -18.46
N LEU A 3 -20.84 12.16 -18.81
CA LEU A 3 -19.65 11.38 -18.41
C LEU A 3 -19.48 11.28 -16.90
N GLN A 4 -19.80 12.33 -16.15
CA GLN A 4 -19.72 12.35 -14.68
C GLN A 4 -20.68 11.33 -14.03
N GLU A 5 -21.92 11.24 -14.53
CA GLU A 5 -22.90 10.26 -14.04
C GLU A 5 -22.43 8.83 -14.32
N ALA A 6 -21.94 8.58 -15.54
CA ALA A 6 -21.42 7.27 -15.92
C ALA A 6 -20.21 6.85 -15.06
N ILE A 7 -19.31 7.81 -14.73
CA ILE A 7 -18.18 7.55 -13.81
C ILE A 7 -18.71 7.20 -12.42
N SER A 8 -19.69 7.94 -11.89
CA SER A 8 -20.25 7.67 -10.56
C SER A 8 -20.89 6.28 -10.48
N THR A 9 -21.68 5.91 -11.50
CA THR A 9 -22.31 4.59 -11.59
C THR A 9 -21.25 3.48 -11.71
N TYR A 10 -20.20 3.69 -12.51
CA TYR A 10 -19.08 2.75 -12.59
C TYR A 10 -18.36 2.54 -11.27
N LEU A 11 -18.13 3.62 -10.49
CA LEU A 11 -17.48 3.50 -9.19
C LEU A 11 -18.36 2.73 -8.18
N ALA A 12 -19.68 2.94 -8.21
CA ALA A 12 -20.61 2.13 -7.41
C ALA A 12 -20.56 0.65 -7.81
N TYR A 13 -20.59 0.35 -9.11
CA TYR A 13 -20.39 -1.00 -9.64
C TYR A 13 -19.08 -1.65 -9.18
N CYS A 14 -17.97 -0.88 -9.17
CA CYS A 14 -16.67 -1.35 -8.70
C CYS A 14 -16.68 -1.75 -7.22
N ILE A 15 -17.45 -1.04 -6.39
CA ILE A 15 -17.58 -1.32 -4.95
C ILE A 15 -18.51 -2.51 -4.73
N GLU A 16 -19.70 -2.47 -5.29
CA GLU A 16 -20.81 -3.37 -4.97
C GLU A 16 -20.67 -4.73 -5.64
N GLN A 17 -20.30 -4.76 -6.93
CA GLN A 17 -20.25 -5.99 -7.72
C GLN A 17 -18.83 -6.54 -7.91
N LYS A 18 -17.85 -5.68 -8.14
CA LYS A 18 -16.44 -6.11 -8.29
C LYS A 18 -15.69 -6.21 -6.98
N THR A 19 -16.25 -5.74 -5.88
CA THR A 19 -15.65 -5.77 -4.55
C THR A 19 -14.19 -5.28 -4.54
N LEU A 20 -13.92 -4.23 -5.31
CA LEU A 20 -12.58 -3.67 -5.40
C LEU A 20 -12.18 -2.99 -4.10
N SER A 21 -10.89 -3.05 -3.76
CA SER A 21 -10.38 -2.41 -2.56
C SER A 21 -10.63 -0.88 -2.59
N PRO A 22 -10.89 -0.24 -1.42
CA PRO A 22 -11.07 1.21 -1.33
C PRO A 22 -9.92 2.01 -1.96
N LYS A 23 -8.67 1.50 -1.86
CA LYS A 23 -7.50 2.12 -2.50
C LYS A 23 -7.59 2.07 -4.02
N THR A 24 -8.09 0.98 -4.59
CA THR A 24 -8.26 0.82 -6.05
C THR A 24 -9.37 1.73 -6.56
N THR A 25 -10.52 1.73 -5.89
CA THR A 25 -11.67 2.57 -6.28
C THR A 25 -11.33 4.05 -6.20
N LYS A 26 -10.62 4.48 -5.14
CA LYS A 26 -10.13 5.86 -5.03
C LYS A 26 -9.16 6.24 -6.16
N ALA A 27 -8.26 5.33 -6.56
CA ALA A 27 -7.37 5.56 -7.68
C ALA A 27 -8.14 5.69 -9.00
N TYR A 28 -9.13 4.85 -9.25
CA TYR A 28 -10.01 4.94 -10.41
C TYR A 28 -10.79 6.25 -10.43
N GLN A 29 -11.34 6.65 -9.29
CA GLN A 29 -12.05 7.93 -9.15
C GLN A 29 -11.17 9.11 -9.59
N ILE A 30 -9.96 9.21 -9.02
CA ILE A 30 -9.01 10.30 -9.34
C ILE A 30 -8.64 10.27 -10.83
N ASP A 31 -8.35 9.09 -11.38
CA ASP A 31 -7.91 8.96 -12.76
C ASP A 31 -9.01 9.29 -13.77
N LEU A 32 -10.25 8.86 -13.51
CA LEU A 32 -11.40 9.14 -14.37
C LEU A 32 -11.88 10.58 -14.26
N GLN A 33 -11.82 11.18 -13.06
CA GLN A 33 -12.10 12.61 -12.88
C GLN A 33 -11.13 13.48 -13.68
N GLN A 34 -9.83 13.20 -13.62
CA GLN A 34 -8.82 13.92 -14.40
C GLN A 34 -9.02 13.77 -15.91
N PHE A 35 -9.48 12.60 -16.35
CA PHE A 35 -9.88 12.42 -17.75
C PHE A 35 -11.08 13.28 -18.12
N ALA A 36 -12.14 13.28 -17.30
CA ALA A 36 -13.35 14.04 -17.54
C ALA A 36 -13.08 15.57 -17.57
N GLU A 37 -12.24 16.06 -16.66
CA GLU A 37 -11.79 17.46 -16.63
C GLU A 37 -11.02 17.83 -17.90
N PHE A 38 -10.02 17.02 -18.29
CA PHE A 38 -9.22 17.24 -19.49
C PHE A 38 -10.06 17.30 -20.75
N THR A 39 -11.06 16.41 -20.88
CA THR A 39 -11.90 16.30 -22.07
C THR A 39 -13.15 17.20 -22.03
N ARG A 40 -13.32 17.99 -20.97
CA ARG A 40 -14.53 18.77 -20.71
C ARG A 40 -15.80 17.91 -20.79
N ASN A 41 -15.75 16.76 -20.15
CA ASN A 41 -16.82 15.75 -20.13
C ASN A 41 -17.18 15.14 -21.49
N LYS A 42 -16.32 15.22 -22.50
CA LYS A 42 -16.54 14.57 -23.79
C LYS A 42 -15.83 13.23 -23.83
N TYR A 43 -16.59 12.18 -24.13
CA TYR A 43 -16.08 10.82 -24.25
C TYR A 43 -16.16 10.34 -25.70
N ASP A 44 -15.04 10.43 -26.40
CA ASP A 44 -14.88 9.99 -27.79
C ASP A 44 -13.43 9.58 -28.06
N ARG A 45 -13.22 8.94 -29.20
CA ARG A 45 -11.89 8.45 -29.60
C ARG A 45 -10.83 9.54 -29.70
N GLU A 46 -11.20 10.71 -30.21
CA GLU A 46 -10.27 11.81 -30.40
C GLU A 46 -9.79 12.37 -29.04
N ASN A 47 -10.69 12.58 -28.11
CA ASN A 47 -10.38 13.03 -26.77
C ASN A 47 -9.53 12.00 -25.99
N ILE A 48 -9.81 10.71 -26.13
CA ILE A 48 -8.99 9.64 -25.55
C ILE A 48 -7.57 9.69 -26.12
N ARG A 49 -7.42 9.85 -27.44
CA ARG A 49 -6.09 9.95 -28.07
C ARG A 49 -5.31 11.17 -27.57
N LYS A 50 -5.97 12.33 -27.48
CA LYS A 50 -5.37 13.56 -26.95
C LYS A 50 -4.93 13.37 -25.49
N TYR A 51 -5.79 12.74 -24.68
CA TYR A 51 -5.45 12.46 -23.28
C TYR A 51 -4.26 11.51 -23.16
N ILE A 52 -4.20 10.43 -23.92
CA ILE A 52 -3.04 9.53 -23.92
C ILE A 52 -1.76 10.27 -24.29
N THR A 53 -1.79 11.12 -25.33
CA THR A 53 -0.65 11.97 -25.70
C THR A 53 -0.23 12.90 -24.56
N GLN A 54 -1.19 13.47 -23.85
CA GLN A 54 -0.93 14.30 -22.66
C GLN A 54 -0.29 13.48 -21.52
N LEU A 55 -0.78 12.28 -21.27
CA LEU A 55 -0.21 11.39 -20.26
C LEU A 55 1.25 11.04 -20.54
N HIS A 56 1.62 10.80 -21.79
CA HIS A 56 3.01 10.55 -22.20
C HIS A 56 3.93 11.74 -21.91
N LYS A 57 3.43 12.97 -22.03
CA LYS A 57 4.21 14.18 -21.81
C LYS A 57 4.38 14.53 -20.33
N GLN A 58 3.35 14.29 -19.52
CA GLN A 58 3.29 14.80 -18.14
C GLN A 58 3.67 13.78 -17.07
N PHE A 59 3.48 12.49 -17.34
CA PHE A 59 3.62 11.46 -16.31
C PHE A 59 4.71 10.45 -16.64
N LYS A 60 5.31 9.90 -15.58
CA LYS A 60 6.19 8.73 -15.71
C LYS A 60 5.39 7.55 -16.30
N PRO A 61 6.02 6.66 -17.11
CA PRO A 61 5.36 5.56 -17.81
C PRO A 61 4.43 4.73 -16.91
N LYS A 62 4.88 4.38 -15.71
CA LYS A 62 4.09 3.59 -14.75
C LYS A 62 2.79 4.30 -14.34
N THR A 63 2.81 5.61 -14.15
CA THR A 63 1.62 6.40 -13.79
C THR A 63 0.67 6.52 -14.97
N ALA A 64 1.20 6.82 -16.15
CA ALA A 64 0.41 6.90 -17.37
C ALA A 64 -0.27 5.57 -17.70
N LYS A 65 0.46 4.45 -17.59
CA LYS A 65 -0.08 3.09 -17.79
C LYS A 65 -1.23 2.78 -16.82
N ARG A 66 -1.11 3.16 -15.54
CA ARG A 66 -2.19 2.98 -14.55
C ARG A 66 -3.45 3.78 -14.94
N LYS A 67 -3.28 5.05 -15.36
CA LYS A 67 -4.40 5.91 -15.78
C LYS A 67 -5.12 5.36 -17.02
N ILE A 68 -4.37 4.88 -17.99
CA ILE A 68 -4.93 4.23 -19.18
C ILE A 68 -5.65 2.94 -18.80
N ALA A 69 -5.10 2.14 -17.88
CA ALA A 69 -5.75 0.92 -17.41
C ALA A 69 -7.10 1.23 -16.74
N ALA A 70 -7.18 2.29 -15.92
CA ALA A 70 -8.44 2.73 -15.32
C ALA A 70 -9.47 3.15 -16.39
N LEU A 71 -9.02 3.89 -17.41
CA LEU A 71 -9.90 4.32 -18.52
C LEU A 71 -10.35 3.13 -19.39
N LYS A 72 -9.48 2.16 -19.66
CA LYS A 72 -9.84 0.92 -20.37
C LYS A 72 -10.86 0.10 -19.58
N ALA A 73 -10.70 -0.02 -18.25
CA ALA A 73 -11.64 -0.73 -17.40
C ALA A 73 -13.03 -0.04 -17.39
N PHE A 74 -13.05 1.28 -17.35
CA PHE A 74 -14.27 2.07 -17.49
C PHE A 74 -14.93 1.89 -18.86
N THR A 75 -14.15 1.94 -19.94
CA THR A 75 -14.65 1.68 -21.30
C THR A 75 -15.28 0.29 -21.43
N HIS A 76 -14.63 -0.71 -20.87
CA HIS A 76 -15.17 -2.08 -20.86
C HIS A 76 -16.52 -2.15 -20.12
N TYR A 77 -16.63 -1.45 -18.97
CA TYR A 77 -17.92 -1.34 -18.27
C TYR A 77 -18.99 -0.70 -19.13
N LEU A 78 -18.69 0.42 -19.80
CA LEU A 78 -19.67 1.11 -20.69
C LEU A 78 -20.15 0.18 -21.81
N MET A 79 -19.29 -0.67 -22.37
CA MET A 79 -19.66 -1.64 -23.38
C MET A 79 -20.55 -2.76 -22.81
N VAL A 80 -20.19 -3.30 -21.64
CA VAL A 80 -20.96 -4.38 -20.97
C VAL A 80 -22.36 -3.89 -20.55
N GLN A 81 -22.52 -2.59 -20.32
CA GLN A 81 -23.81 -1.98 -20.00
C GLN A 81 -24.55 -1.42 -21.24
N ASP A 82 -24.10 -1.76 -22.43
CA ASP A 82 -24.66 -1.29 -23.70
C ASP A 82 -24.82 0.25 -23.80
N ILE A 83 -23.95 0.99 -23.08
CA ILE A 83 -23.93 2.46 -23.11
C ILE A 83 -23.19 2.96 -24.34
N ILE A 84 -22.23 2.18 -24.83
CA ILE A 84 -21.50 2.40 -26.09
C ILE A 84 -21.39 1.10 -26.88
N ASP A 85 -21.55 1.16 -28.19
CA ASP A 85 -21.52 0.01 -29.09
C ASP A 85 -20.10 -0.29 -29.61
N ILE A 86 -19.23 0.71 -29.66
CA ILE A 86 -17.90 0.62 -30.26
C ILE A 86 -16.85 0.97 -29.23
N ASN A 87 -15.86 0.10 -29.07
CA ASN A 87 -14.72 0.38 -28.20
C ASN A 87 -13.80 1.46 -28.82
N PRO A 88 -13.72 2.66 -28.22
CA PRO A 88 -12.89 3.73 -28.75
C PRO A 88 -11.39 3.40 -28.76
N PHE A 89 -10.93 2.40 -28.01
CA PHE A 89 -9.52 1.97 -27.97
C PHE A 89 -9.10 1.07 -29.13
N ASP A 90 -10.01 0.48 -29.91
CA ASP A 90 -9.66 -0.52 -30.94
C ASP A 90 -8.65 -0.05 -31.99
N LYS A 91 -8.57 1.27 -32.22
CA LYS A 91 -7.64 1.89 -33.18
C LYS A 91 -6.71 2.91 -32.50
N ILE A 92 -6.43 2.72 -31.21
CA ILE A 92 -5.49 3.55 -30.44
C ILE A 92 -4.37 2.69 -29.93
N ASP A 93 -3.14 2.99 -30.35
CA ASP A 93 -1.96 2.44 -29.69
C ASP A 93 -1.77 3.15 -28.34
N ALA A 94 -2.04 2.44 -27.27
CA ALA A 94 -1.88 2.88 -25.89
C ALA A 94 -0.71 2.14 -25.20
N SER A 95 0.26 1.68 -25.98
CA SER A 95 1.44 0.97 -25.47
C SER A 95 2.45 1.94 -24.85
N PHE A 96 3.11 1.49 -23.79
CA PHE A 96 4.22 2.18 -23.16
C PHE A 96 5.44 1.26 -23.13
N ARG A 97 6.55 1.72 -23.66
CA ARG A 97 7.84 1.05 -23.48
C ARG A 97 8.37 1.40 -22.10
N GLU A 98 8.44 0.44 -21.22
CA GLU A 98 9.13 0.57 -19.94
C GLU A 98 10.43 -0.23 -20.01
N PRO A 99 11.57 0.35 -19.62
CA PRO A 99 12.77 -0.43 -19.44
C PRO A 99 12.53 -1.45 -18.31
N ILE A 100 12.94 -2.69 -18.55
CA ILE A 100 12.93 -3.72 -17.51
C ILE A 100 14.03 -3.37 -16.52
N MET A 101 13.65 -2.85 -15.36
CA MET A 101 14.58 -2.58 -14.28
C MET A 101 14.57 -3.73 -13.28
N LEU A 102 15.74 -4.25 -12.97
CA LEU A 102 15.88 -5.24 -11.89
C LEU A 102 15.45 -4.63 -10.56
N PRO A 103 14.80 -5.42 -9.69
CA PRO A 103 14.45 -4.98 -8.35
C PRO A 103 15.72 -4.53 -7.61
N LYS A 104 15.65 -3.36 -6.96
CA LYS A 104 16.71 -2.91 -6.06
C LYS A 104 16.58 -3.67 -4.74
N THR A 105 17.59 -4.43 -4.40
CA THR A 105 17.71 -5.08 -3.09
C THR A 105 18.48 -4.17 -2.13
N ILE A 106 18.13 -4.24 -0.85
CA ILE A 106 18.86 -3.53 0.20
C ILE A 106 20.02 -4.47 0.65
N PRO A 107 21.28 -4.04 0.57
CA PRO A 107 22.39 -4.84 1.06
C PRO A 107 22.29 -5.14 2.55
N PHE A 108 22.76 -6.32 2.98
CA PHE A 108 22.64 -6.77 4.37
C PHE A 108 23.32 -5.82 5.37
N ASN A 109 24.48 -5.25 5.02
CA ASN A 109 25.17 -4.26 5.84
C ASN A 109 24.34 -3.01 6.10
N ILE A 110 23.51 -2.58 5.16
CA ILE A 110 22.60 -1.44 5.35
C ILE A 110 21.48 -1.82 6.32
N ILE A 111 20.92 -3.04 6.20
CA ILE A 111 19.89 -3.54 7.14
C ILE A 111 20.48 -3.59 8.56
N SER A 112 21.67 -4.15 8.72
CA SER A 112 22.37 -4.21 10.00
C SER A 112 22.65 -2.82 10.59
N ALA A 113 23.02 -1.85 9.77
CA ALA A 113 23.24 -0.48 10.21
C ALA A 113 21.94 0.20 10.69
N ILE A 114 20.82 0.00 9.99
CA ILE A 114 19.50 0.51 10.41
C ILE A 114 19.10 -0.08 11.75
N LEU A 115 19.23 -1.38 11.94
CA LEU A 115 18.92 -2.04 13.22
C LEU A 115 19.85 -1.56 14.33
N ALA A 116 21.16 -1.47 14.09
CA ALA A 116 22.10 -0.94 15.06
C ALA A 116 21.78 0.51 15.48
N SER A 117 21.38 1.35 14.53
CA SER A 117 20.93 2.72 14.79
C SER A 117 19.68 2.74 15.69
N ALA A 118 18.69 1.88 15.42
CA ALA A 118 17.47 1.78 16.20
C ALA A 118 17.77 1.31 17.64
N TYR A 119 18.56 0.27 17.81
CA TYR A 119 19.00 -0.21 19.15
C TYR A 119 19.87 0.83 19.88
N GLY A 120 20.72 1.53 19.15
CA GLY A 120 21.52 2.64 19.69
C GLY A 120 20.67 3.76 20.21
N SER A 121 19.64 4.17 19.47
CA SER A 121 18.72 5.23 19.87
C SER A 121 17.99 4.90 21.17
N MET A 122 17.63 3.66 21.41
CA MET A 122 16.97 3.21 22.63
C MET A 122 17.86 3.42 23.87
N LYS A 123 19.18 3.27 23.74
CA LYS A 123 20.13 3.49 24.87
C LYS A 123 20.20 4.95 25.30
N HIS A 124 19.86 5.90 24.41
CA HIS A 124 19.91 7.33 24.65
C HIS A 124 18.56 7.95 24.99
N CYS A 125 17.51 7.15 25.13
CA CYS A 125 16.18 7.64 25.49
C CYS A 125 16.17 8.19 26.91
N ARG A 126 15.76 9.47 27.05
CA ARG A 126 15.67 10.17 28.35
C ARG A 126 14.29 10.11 29.00
N THR A 127 13.26 9.79 28.22
CA THR A 127 11.87 9.72 28.68
C THR A 127 11.30 8.35 28.40
N GLU A 128 10.35 7.93 29.24
CA GLU A 128 9.60 6.68 29.00
C GLU A 128 8.92 6.67 27.64
N TYR A 129 8.32 7.80 27.25
CA TYR A 129 7.71 7.95 25.94
C TYR A 129 8.69 7.69 24.80
N SER A 130 9.91 8.24 24.84
CA SER A 130 10.91 8.01 23.81
C SER A 130 11.38 6.57 23.79
N ARG A 131 11.50 5.92 24.94
CA ARG A 131 11.84 4.51 25.09
C ARG A 131 10.77 3.61 24.48
N ASN A 132 9.50 3.88 24.77
CA ASN A 132 8.37 3.11 24.21
C ASN A 132 8.29 3.26 22.68
N CYS A 133 8.53 4.47 22.15
CA CYS A 133 8.64 4.67 20.71
C CYS A 133 9.79 3.85 20.11
N ALA A 134 10.97 3.82 20.74
CA ALA A 134 12.10 3.03 20.25
C ALA A 134 11.84 1.52 20.30
N LEU A 135 11.20 1.01 21.37
CA LEU A 135 10.77 -0.38 21.47
C LEU A 135 9.85 -0.79 20.31
N ARG A 136 8.84 0.02 20.03
CA ARG A 136 7.94 -0.21 18.90
C ARG A 136 8.70 -0.20 17.58
N ASP A 137 9.55 0.78 17.36
CA ASP A 137 10.28 0.97 16.12
C ASP A 137 11.23 -0.22 15.87
N ILE A 138 11.92 -0.71 16.90
CA ILE A 138 12.75 -1.92 16.84
C ILE A 138 11.90 -3.14 16.48
N ALA A 139 10.77 -3.36 17.16
CA ALA A 139 9.90 -4.50 16.90
C ALA A 139 9.36 -4.48 15.46
N VAL A 140 8.99 -3.31 14.93
CA VAL A 140 8.54 -3.15 13.53
C VAL A 140 9.67 -3.46 12.55
N LEU A 141 10.88 -2.93 12.77
CA LEU A 141 12.05 -3.15 11.91
C LEU A 141 12.46 -4.61 11.87
N GLU A 142 12.59 -5.24 13.04
CA GLU A 142 12.93 -6.66 13.18
C GLU A 142 11.91 -7.53 12.44
N THR A 143 10.62 -7.26 12.63
CA THR A 143 9.56 -8.00 11.93
C THR A 143 9.61 -7.82 10.42
N LEU A 144 9.82 -6.60 9.93
CA LEU A 144 9.93 -6.32 8.50
C LEU A 144 11.09 -7.08 7.85
N PHE A 145 12.28 -7.05 8.48
CA PHE A 145 13.47 -7.65 7.91
C PHE A 145 13.46 -9.19 8.03
N ALA A 146 12.97 -9.72 9.13
CA ALA A 146 12.87 -11.17 9.33
C ALA A 146 11.85 -11.84 8.40
N THR A 147 10.73 -11.15 8.09
CA THR A 147 9.60 -11.76 7.39
C THR A 147 9.50 -11.39 5.92
N GLY A 148 10.15 -10.31 5.49
CA GLY A 148 9.94 -9.73 4.16
C GLY A 148 8.50 -9.26 3.92
N ALA A 149 7.71 -9.06 4.98
CA ALA A 149 6.34 -8.63 4.87
C ALA A 149 6.23 -7.21 4.31
N ARG A 150 5.13 -6.93 3.60
CA ARG A 150 4.85 -5.56 3.15
C ARG A 150 4.52 -4.67 4.34
N VAL A 151 4.90 -3.40 4.28
CA VAL A 151 4.56 -2.42 5.33
C VAL A 151 3.07 -2.42 5.67
N SER A 152 2.19 -2.54 4.66
CA SER A 152 0.75 -2.62 4.89
C SER A 152 0.33 -3.88 5.65
N GLU A 153 0.98 -5.01 5.41
CA GLU A 153 0.72 -6.27 6.11
C GLU A 153 1.12 -6.17 7.59
N ILE A 154 2.29 -5.58 7.86
CA ILE A 154 2.73 -5.32 9.25
C ILE A 154 1.75 -4.38 9.97
N CYS A 155 1.31 -3.31 9.32
CA CYS A 155 0.38 -2.36 9.93
C CYS A 155 -1.02 -2.95 10.20
N THR A 156 -1.38 -4.06 9.56
CA THR A 156 -2.69 -4.72 9.73
C THR A 156 -2.61 -6.00 10.55
N LEU A 157 -1.45 -6.34 11.12
CA LEU A 157 -1.34 -7.48 12.01
C LEU A 157 -2.25 -7.33 13.23
N THR A 158 -3.00 -8.37 13.53
CA THR A 158 -3.83 -8.49 14.72
C THR A 158 -3.08 -9.24 15.82
N PRO A 159 -3.45 -9.12 17.09
CA PRO A 159 -2.77 -9.84 18.18
C PRO A 159 -2.78 -11.36 17.99
N ASP A 160 -3.87 -11.92 17.52
CA ASP A 160 -4.06 -13.35 17.25
C ASP A 160 -3.27 -13.87 16.06
N ALA A 161 -2.73 -12.97 15.22
CA ALA A 161 -1.85 -13.34 14.12
C ALA A 161 -0.40 -13.61 14.56
N ILE A 162 -0.06 -13.34 15.82
CA ILE A 162 1.30 -13.49 16.38
C ILE A 162 1.27 -14.48 17.53
N ASP A 163 1.86 -15.63 17.30
CA ASP A 163 2.07 -16.66 18.31
C ASP A 163 3.55 -16.64 18.73
N LEU A 164 3.83 -15.97 19.86
CA LEU A 164 5.18 -15.84 20.41
C LEU A 164 5.66 -17.09 21.15
N GLU A 165 4.76 -18.02 21.49
CA GLU A 165 5.10 -19.28 22.13
C GLU A 165 5.57 -20.29 21.10
N ASN A 166 4.84 -20.41 19.99
CA ASN A 166 5.19 -21.31 18.89
C ASN A 166 6.06 -20.63 17.84
N HIS A 167 6.47 -19.36 18.04
CA HIS A 167 7.32 -18.58 17.14
C HIS A 167 6.74 -18.42 15.74
N MET A 168 5.44 -18.24 15.63
CA MET A 168 4.73 -18.14 14.35
C MET A 168 4.10 -16.76 14.14
N LEU A 169 4.15 -16.31 12.90
CA LEU A 169 3.50 -15.09 12.44
C LEU A 169 2.62 -15.40 11.23
N LYS A 170 1.32 -15.13 11.35
CA LYS A 170 0.35 -15.28 10.29
C LYS A 170 0.15 -13.95 9.56
N ILE A 171 0.45 -13.91 8.28
CA ILE A 171 0.35 -12.69 7.46
C ILE A 171 -0.76 -12.85 6.43
N PHE A 172 -1.66 -11.86 6.40
CA PHE A 172 -2.70 -11.75 5.40
C PHE A 172 -2.23 -10.86 4.24
N GLY A 173 -2.07 -11.47 3.07
CA GLY A 173 -1.60 -10.79 1.86
C GLY A 173 -2.74 -10.33 0.95
N LYS A 174 -2.37 -9.74 -0.19
CA LYS A 174 -3.33 -9.32 -1.22
C LYS A 174 -4.15 -10.50 -1.76
N GLY A 175 -5.47 -10.32 -1.86
CA GLY A 175 -6.39 -11.36 -2.37
C GLY A 175 -6.71 -12.43 -1.34
N SER A 176 -6.74 -12.08 -0.06
CA SER A 176 -7.06 -12.97 1.07
C SER A 176 -6.15 -14.21 1.16
N LYS A 177 -4.92 -14.10 0.63
CA LYS A 177 -3.93 -15.18 0.76
C LYS A 177 -3.23 -15.06 2.11
N GLU A 178 -3.29 -16.13 2.88
CA GLU A 178 -2.60 -16.24 4.15
C GLU A 178 -1.26 -16.95 3.97
N ARG A 179 -0.26 -16.55 4.76
CA ARG A 179 0.99 -17.28 4.91
C ARG A 179 1.43 -17.27 6.36
N ILE A 180 1.97 -18.38 6.81
CA ILE A 180 2.59 -18.52 8.13
C ILE A 180 4.09 -18.42 7.94
N ILE A 181 4.74 -17.64 8.79
CA ILE A 181 6.18 -17.47 8.82
C ILE A 181 6.67 -17.92 10.20
N GLN A 182 7.61 -18.85 10.20
CA GLN A 182 8.31 -19.27 11.40
C GLN A 182 9.41 -18.26 11.72
N ILE A 183 9.46 -17.77 12.96
CA ILE A 183 10.47 -16.82 13.44
C ILE A 183 11.48 -17.60 14.27
N GLU A 184 12.65 -17.87 13.70
CA GLU A 184 13.73 -18.57 14.40
C GLU A 184 14.72 -17.64 15.10
N ASN A 185 14.79 -16.38 14.65
CA ASN A 185 15.72 -15.39 15.18
C ASN A 185 15.27 -14.91 16.57
N LEU A 186 16.11 -15.16 17.58
CA LEU A 186 15.84 -14.82 18.98
C LEU A 186 15.77 -13.31 19.22
N ASP A 187 16.48 -12.47 18.46
CA ASP A 187 16.42 -11.02 18.61
C ASP A 187 15.06 -10.48 18.17
N VAL A 188 14.51 -11.04 17.09
CA VAL A 188 13.14 -10.70 16.63
C VAL A 188 12.10 -11.08 17.68
N LEU A 189 12.18 -12.29 18.23
CA LEU A 189 11.27 -12.77 19.28
C LEU A 189 11.37 -11.90 20.53
N LYS A 190 12.58 -11.54 20.94
CA LYS A 190 12.84 -10.67 22.08
C LYS A 190 12.26 -9.26 21.85
N ALA A 191 12.45 -8.71 20.66
CA ALA A 191 11.89 -7.41 20.30
C ALA A 191 10.36 -7.41 20.34
N LEU A 192 9.72 -8.45 19.79
CA LEU A 192 8.26 -8.61 19.82
C LEU A 192 7.74 -8.80 21.24
N LYS A 193 8.38 -9.65 22.07
CA LYS A 193 8.00 -9.87 23.48
C LYS A 193 8.12 -8.58 24.30
N ASN A 194 9.22 -7.85 24.16
CA ASN A 194 9.43 -6.58 24.86
C ASN A 194 8.38 -5.53 24.46
N TYR A 195 8.07 -5.46 23.16
CA TYR A 195 7.05 -4.54 22.67
C TYR A 195 5.66 -4.93 23.21
N SER A 196 5.27 -6.20 23.07
CA SER A 196 3.94 -6.68 23.49
C SER A 196 3.72 -6.50 24.99
N SER A 197 4.73 -6.71 25.83
CA SER A 197 4.61 -6.54 27.29
C SER A 197 4.36 -5.09 27.69
N VAL A 198 4.96 -4.12 26.98
CA VAL A 198 4.78 -2.69 27.29
C VAL A 198 3.47 -2.13 26.71
N PHE A 199 3.01 -2.66 25.58
CA PHE A 199 1.86 -2.15 24.84
C PHE A 199 0.62 -3.05 24.93
N GLN A 200 0.56 -4.00 25.86
CA GLN A 200 -0.49 -5.02 25.97
C GLN A 200 -1.90 -4.41 25.98
N ASP A 201 -2.12 -3.39 26.81
CA ASP A 201 -3.44 -2.74 26.92
C ASP A 201 -3.79 -1.97 25.65
N ASP A 202 -2.83 -1.28 25.05
CA ASP A 202 -3.02 -0.51 23.83
C ASP A 202 -3.30 -1.43 22.64
N ILE A 203 -2.62 -2.57 22.55
CA ILE A 203 -2.83 -3.62 21.55
C ILE A 203 -4.24 -4.20 21.66
N SER A 204 -4.64 -4.57 22.88
CA SER A 204 -5.96 -5.15 23.14
C SER A 204 -7.08 -4.16 22.80
N CYS A 205 -6.92 -2.90 23.16
CA CYS A 205 -7.88 -1.85 22.87
C CYS A 205 -7.99 -1.53 21.37
N ALA A 206 -6.85 -1.48 20.67
CA ALA A 206 -6.81 -1.13 19.25
C ALA A 206 -7.22 -2.27 18.32
N GLY A 207 -7.10 -3.53 18.75
CA GLY A 207 -7.28 -4.72 17.91
C GLY A 207 -6.20 -4.91 16.84
N PHE A 208 -5.10 -4.17 16.93
CA PHE A 208 -3.92 -4.27 16.05
C PHE A 208 -2.66 -4.43 16.89
N PHE A 209 -1.74 -5.29 16.41
CA PHE A 209 -0.52 -5.55 17.15
C PHE A 209 0.41 -4.33 17.18
N PHE A 210 0.61 -3.61 16.09
CA PHE A 210 1.41 -2.40 16.08
C PHE A 210 0.55 -1.14 16.17
N VAL A 211 0.75 -0.39 17.26
CA VAL A 211 -0.04 0.80 17.58
C VAL A 211 0.80 2.08 17.54
N ASN A 212 0.14 3.19 17.28
CA ASN A 212 0.73 4.51 17.31
C ASN A 212 0.56 5.16 18.71
N LYS A 213 1.10 6.38 18.88
CA LYS A 213 1.00 7.14 20.14
C LYS A 213 -0.43 7.50 20.58
N LEU A 214 -1.40 7.41 19.69
CA LEU A 214 -2.82 7.68 19.96
C LEU A 214 -3.58 6.37 20.22
N LYS A 215 -2.88 5.26 20.45
CA LYS A 215 -3.46 3.93 20.68
C LYS A 215 -4.31 3.40 19.51
N HIS A 216 -4.04 3.90 18.31
CA HIS A 216 -4.66 3.42 17.07
C HIS A 216 -3.66 2.63 16.24
N ARG A 217 -4.17 1.92 15.24
CA ARG A 217 -3.35 1.19 14.26
C ARG A 217 -2.19 2.05 13.74
N LEU A 218 -0.98 1.50 13.72
CA LEU A 218 0.19 2.15 13.14
C LEU A 218 -0.02 2.33 11.62
N SER A 219 0.21 3.53 11.10
CA SER A 219 0.03 3.82 9.68
C SER A 219 1.26 3.46 8.85
N GLU A 220 1.04 3.06 7.59
CA GLU A 220 2.13 2.81 6.63
C GLU A 220 3.04 4.04 6.45
N GLN A 221 2.47 5.23 6.53
CA GLN A 221 3.23 6.49 6.44
C GLN A 221 4.13 6.71 7.66
N SER A 222 3.63 6.39 8.87
CA SER A 222 4.43 6.44 10.10
C SER A 222 5.60 5.47 10.05
N VAL A 223 5.40 4.24 9.54
CA VAL A 223 6.49 3.26 9.38
C VAL A 223 7.54 3.78 8.40
N ARG A 224 7.14 4.34 7.25
CA ARG A 224 8.09 4.90 6.28
C ARG A 224 8.87 6.09 6.87
N ALA A 225 8.20 6.98 7.59
CA ALA A 225 8.86 8.10 8.27
C ALA A 225 9.82 7.61 9.37
N MET A 226 9.46 6.56 10.08
CA MET A 226 10.30 5.91 11.07
C MET A 226 11.57 5.33 10.43
N ILE A 227 11.44 4.53 9.36
CA ILE A 227 12.59 3.96 8.64
C ILE A 227 13.54 5.07 8.18
N ASN A 228 13.01 6.14 7.58
CA ASN A 228 13.82 7.26 7.11
C ASN A 228 14.67 7.91 8.22
N ARG A 229 14.21 7.91 9.48
CA ARG A 229 15.00 8.44 10.61
C ARG A 229 16.22 7.59 10.96
N TYR A 230 16.19 6.29 10.66
CA TYR A 230 17.29 5.37 10.96
C TYR A 230 18.23 5.17 9.78
N VAL A 231 17.90 5.68 8.59
CA VAL A 231 18.73 5.63 7.38
C VAL A 231 19.69 6.84 7.28
N THR A 232 19.36 7.95 7.96
CA THR A 232 20.19 9.16 8.05
C THR A 232 21.28 8.99 9.09
#